data_368d75be4ba9dfcf502470f20578a14e
#
_entry.id   368d75be4ba9dfcf502470f20578a14e
#
_cell.length_a   1.000
_cell.length_b   1.000
_cell.length_c   1.000
_cell.angle_alpha   90.00
_cell.angle_beta   90.00
_cell.angle_gamma   90.00
#
_symmetry.space_group_name_H-M   'P 1'
#
loop_
_entity.id
_entity.type
_entity.pdbx_description
1 polymer ?
#
loop_
_entity_poly.entity_id
_entity_poly.type
_entity_poly.pdbx_seq_one_letter_code
_entity_poly.pdbx_strand_id
1 'polypeptide(L)'
;MKALYLAVIGMILAGCQSLASDDRSSIWFRMPPGSQLVLHRELDIPAQRAHIMLQHGQPLTSASEFDVACRFEVRDLGPRTIRPDTFLITGYSSQREWVNYPYSKRYYKTLRLKSEHQSGILPMVCGYSDWPWHGRPVTQAEIEEALGDYFSFRFAR
;
A
#
# COMPACT_ATOMS: atom_id res chain seq x y z
N MET A 1 17.56 37.95 33.11
CA MET A 1 16.22 37.35 32.96
C MET A 1 15.76 37.25 31.52
N LYS A 2 15.97 38.23 30.62
CA LYS A 2 15.55 38.16 29.19
C LYS A 2 16.25 37.06 28.39
N ALA A 3 17.52 36.73 28.67
CA ALA A 3 18.28 35.70 27.98
C ALA A 3 17.78 34.26 28.29
N LEU A 4 17.23 34.03 29.49
CA LEU A 4 16.71 32.74 29.92
C LEU A 4 15.40 32.37 29.19
N TYR A 5 14.56 33.38 28.92
CA TYR A 5 13.30 33.17 28.14
C TYR A 5 13.55 32.80 26.68
N LEU A 6 14.56 33.35 26.06
CA LEU A 6 14.92 33.03 24.67
C LEU A 6 15.46 31.59 24.53
N ALA A 7 16.20 31.10 25.54
CA ALA A 7 16.71 29.71 25.51
C ALA A 7 15.58 28.69 25.69
N VAL A 8 14.56 28.97 26.52
CA VAL A 8 13.41 28.07 26.72
C VAL A 8 12.52 28.01 25.50
N ILE A 9 12.30 29.13 24.78
CA ILE A 9 11.50 29.15 23.56
C ILE A 9 12.20 28.37 22.42
N GLY A 10 13.53 28.43 22.34
CA GLY A 10 14.32 27.69 21.37
C GLY A 10 14.21 26.15 21.52
N MET A 11 14.10 25.64 22.75
CA MET A 11 13.95 24.19 23.02
C MET A 11 12.57 23.62 22.65
N ILE A 12 11.53 24.44 22.69
CA ILE A 12 10.16 23.98 22.35
C ILE A 12 9.97 23.79 20.84
N LEU A 13 10.73 24.48 20.00
CA LEU A 13 10.65 24.37 18.53
C LEU A 13 11.42 23.18 17.94
N ALA A 14 12.32 22.56 18.70
CA ALA A 14 13.11 21.40 18.24
C ALA A 14 12.35 20.06 18.32
N GLY A 15 11.11 20.04 18.85
CA GLY A 15 10.38 18.82 19.21
C GLY A 15 9.49 18.20 18.13
N CYS A 16 9.35 18.77 16.94
CA CYS A 16 8.56 18.18 15.87
C CYS A 16 9.43 17.32 14.92
N GLN A 17 10.06 16.28 15.43
CA GLN A 17 10.59 15.24 14.56
C GLN A 17 9.41 14.42 14.03
N SER A 18 9.25 14.36 12.70
CA SER A 18 8.21 13.54 12.09
C SER A 18 8.45 12.07 12.46
N LEU A 19 7.40 11.38 12.91
CA LEU A 19 7.42 9.93 13.17
C LEU A 19 7.55 9.08 11.88
N ALA A 20 7.96 9.71 10.78
CA ALA A 20 8.22 9.02 9.52
C ALA A 20 9.41 8.07 9.69
N SER A 21 9.26 6.85 9.19
CA SER A 21 10.29 5.82 9.23
C SER A 21 10.62 5.36 7.81
N ASP A 22 11.89 5.11 7.55
CA ASP A 22 12.35 4.46 6.33
C ASP A 22 12.36 2.92 6.47
N ASP A 23 12.09 2.41 7.67
CA ASP A 23 11.94 0.99 7.94
C ASP A 23 10.62 0.46 7.37
N ARG A 24 10.71 -0.46 6.42
CA ARG A 24 9.56 -1.08 5.72
C ARG A 24 8.70 -1.96 6.63
N SER A 25 9.24 -2.44 7.72
CA SER A 25 8.49 -3.19 8.75
C SER A 25 7.70 -2.27 9.70
N SER A 26 7.98 -0.98 9.65
CA SER A 26 7.28 0.03 10.46
C SER A 26 5.90 0.37 9.90
N ILE A 27 4.91 0.46 10.78
CA ILE A 27 3.58 0.99 10.42
C ILE A 27 3.64 2.49 10.03
N TRP A 28 4.73 3.18 10.41
CA TRP A 28 5.01 4.58 10.11
C TRP A 28 5.82 4.79 8.84
N PHE A 29 6.10 3.70 8.08
CA PHE A 29 6.79 3.81 6.81
C PHE A 29 6.06 4.77 5.88
N ARG A 30 6.84 5.68 5.27
CA ARG A 30 6.34 6.61 4.24
C ARG A 30 6.97 6.27 2.90
N MET A 31 6.12 6.09 1.92
CA MET A 31 6.54 5.90 0.53
C MET A 31 7.18 7.20 0.01
N PRO A 32 8.46 7.18 -0.39
CA PRO A 32 9.10 8.36 -0.98
C PRO A 32 8.37 8.79 -2.27
N PRO A 33 8.16 10.10 -2.49
CA PRO A 33 7.58 10.59 -3.75
C PRO A 33 8.43 10.16 -4.95
N GLY A 34 7.79 9.73 -6.03
CA GLY A 34 8.47 9.24 -7.23
C GLY A 34 8.89 7.77 -7.18
N SER A 35 8.55 7.05 -6.10
CA SER A 35 8.73 5.60 -6.03
C SER A 35 7.90 4.90 -7.10
N GLN A 36 8.34 3.72 -7.51
CA GLN A 36 7.76 2.92 -8.58
C GLN A 36 7.41 1.52 -8.09
N LEU A 37 6.36 0.96 -8.69
CA LEU A 37 5.99 -0.44 -8.58
C LEU A 37 6.28 -1.12 -9.93
N VAL A 38 7.12 -2.15 -9.93
CA VAL A 38 7.54 -2.86 -11.14
C VAL A 38 6.86 -4.21 -11.20
N LEU A 39 6.08 -4.46 -12.25
CA LEU A 39 5.51 -5.77 -12.57
C LEU A 39 6.52 -6.57 -13.41
N HIS A 40 6.92 -7.74 -12.96
CA HIS A 40 7.94 -8.59 -13.61
C HIS A 40 7.37 -9.67 -14.52
N ARG A 41 6.14 -10.09 -14.27
CA ARG A 41 5.47 -11.19 -14.99
C ARG A 41 4.12 -10.73 -15.47
N GLU A 42 3.60 -11.36 -16.51
CA GLU A 42 2.22 -11.14 -16.96
C GLU A 42 1.24 -11.47 -15.83
N LEU A 43 0.18 -10.68 -15.73
CA LEU A 43 -0.85 -10.84 -14.73
C LEU A 43 -2.22 -10.86 -15.41
N ASP A 44 -2.87 -12.01 -15.36
CA ASP A 44 -4.14 -12.23 -16.04
C ASP A 44 -5.32 -11.81 -15.17
N ILE A 45 -6.11 -10.90 -15.68
CA ILE A 45 -7.43 -10.55 -15.13
C ILE A 45 -8.45 -11.52 -15.73
N PRO A 46 -9.14 -12.32 -14.90
CA PRO A 46 -10.10 -13.31 -15.40
C PRO A 46 -11.29 -12.67 -16.12
N ALA A 47 -11.96 -13.45 -16.96
CA ALA A 47 -13.20 -13.05 -17.62
C ALA A 47 -14.24 -12.58 -16.60
N GLN A 48 -14.99 -11.54 -16.95
CA GLN A 48 -16.05 -10.93 -16.12
C GLN A 48 -15.58 -10.38 -14.75
N ARG A 49 -14.27 -10.20 -14.56
CA ARG A 49 -13.69 -9.55 -13.39
C ARG A 49 -12.89 -8.32 -13.79
N ALA A 50 -12.86 -7.33 -12.90
CA ALA A 50 -12.06 -6.12 -13.06
C ALA A 50 -10.79 -6.15 -12.17
N HIS A 51 -10.46 -7.28 -11.55
CA HIS A 51 -9.33 -7.38 -10.63
C HIS A 51 -8.80 -8.81 -10.52
N ILE A 52 -7.59 -8.90 -10.01
CA ILE A 52 -6.93 -10.10 -9.50
C ILE A 52 -6.39 -9.81 -8.10
N MET A 53 -6.44 -10.81 -7.22
CA MET A 53 -5.82 -10.74 -5.89
C MET A 53 -4.41 -11.32 -5.94
N LEU A 54 -3.51 -10.75 -5.15
CA LEU A 54 -2.19 -11.33 -4.88
C LEU A 54 -2.08 -11.55 -3.37
N GLN A 55 -1.75 -12.76 -2.96
CA GLN A 55 -1.57 -13.15 -1.56
C GLN A 55 -0.48 -14.21 -1.48
N HIS A 56 0.48 -14.04 -0.56
CA HIS A 56 1.65 -14.93 -0.44
C HIS A 56 2.40 -15.14 -1.78
N GLY A 57 2.50 -14.08 -2.59
CA GLY A 57 3.18 -14.12 -3.88
C GLY A 57 2.43 -14.88 -4.98
N GLN A 58 1.14 -15.20 -4.80
CA GLN A 58 0.34 -15.95 -5.76
C GLN A 58 -0.85 -15.14 -6.27
N PRO A 59 -1.11 -15.12 -7.58
CA PRO A 59 -2.33 -14.53 -8.13
C PRO A 59 -3.52 -15.47 -7.87
N LEU A 60 -4.58 -14.91 -7.31
CA LEU A 60 -5.78 -15.63 -6.88
C LEU A 60 -7.05 -14.91 -7.35
N THR A 61 -8.09 -15.66 -7.65
CA THR A 61 -9.42 -15.07 -7.93
C THR A 61 -10.15 -14.64 -6.66
N SER A 62 -9.78 -15.21 -5.52
CA SER A 62 -10.26 -14.85 -4.18
C SER A 62 -9.15 -15.09 -3.17
N ALA A 63 -9.04 -14.25 -2.17
CA ALA A 63 -8.02 -14.32 -1.12
C ALA A 63 -8.67 -14.41 0.26
N SER A 64 -7.93 -14.90 1.26
CA SER A 64 -8.33 -14.81 2.67
C SER A 64 -8.40 -13.33 3.07
N GLU A 65 -9.46 -12.94 3.75
CA GLU A 65 -9.60 -11.58 4.26
C GLU A 65 -8.78 -11.33 5.55
N PHE A 66 -8.29 -12.39 6.20
CA PHE A 66 -7.57 -12.31 7.47
C PHE A 66 -6.05 -12.20 7.28
N ASP A 67 -5.55 -12.43 6.07
CA ASP A 67 -4.15 -12.26 5.69
C ASP A 67 -4.02 -11.10 4.71
N VAL A 68 -2.84 -10.45 4.71
CA VAL A 68 -2.61 -9.34 3.79
C VAL A 68 -2.69 -9.83 2.35
N ALA A 69 -3.58 -9.23 1.59
CA ALA A 69 -3.75 -9.45 0.16
C ALA A 69 -3.76 -8.11 -0.57
N CYS A 70 -3.23 -8.09 -1.79
CA CYS A 70 -3.23 -6.93 -2.68
C CYS A 70 -4.21 -7.17 -3.82
N ARG A 71 -5.16 -6.26 -4.02
CA ARG A 71 -6.08 -6.24 -5.14
C ARG A 71 -5.55 -5.30 -6.22
N PHE A 72 -5.10 -5.88 -7.33
CA PHE A 72 -4.77 -5.14 -8.54
C PHE A 72 -6.02 -5.00 -9.40
N GLU A 73 -6.40 -3.78 -9.71
CA GLU A 73 -7.69 -3.48 -10.33
C GLU A 73 -7.53 -2.73 -11.64
N VAL A 74 -8.42 -3.02 -12.57
CA VAL A 74 -8.51 -2.36 -13.89
C VAL A 74 -9.91 -1.82 -14.10
N ARG A 75 -10.05 -0.85 -15.02
CA ARG A 75 -11.34 -0.20 -15.29
C ARG A 75 -12.33 -1.13 -15.97
N ASP A 76 -11.85 -1.92 -16.94
CA ASP A 76 -12.70 -2.72 -17.78
C ASP A 76 -12.70 -4.18 -17.33
N LEU A 77 -13.81 -4.90 -17.54
CA LEU A 77 -13.91 -6.32 -17.22
C LEU A 77 -13.01 -7.13 -18.15
N GLY A 78 -12.35 -8.15 -17.57
CA GLY A 78 -11.56 -9.12 -18.32
C GLY A 78 -12.39 -10.01 -19.26
N PRO A 79 -11.72 -10.86 -20.04
CA PRO A 79 -10.32 -11.25 -19.84
C PRO A 79 -9.33 -10.18 -20.35
N ARG A 80 -8.29 -9.94 -19.58
CA ARG A 80 -7.22 -9.01 -19.94
C ARG A 80 -5.89 -9.43 -19.30
N THR A 81 -4.81 -9.42 -20.08
CA THR A 81 -3.46 -9.63 -19.58
C THR A 81 -2.76 -8.29 -19.37
N ILE A 82 -2.29 -8.05 -18.15
CA ILE A 82 -1.41 -6.93 -17.80
C ILE A 82 0.03 -7.39 -18.05
N ARG A 83 0.72 -6.70 -18.94
CA ARG A 83 2.11 -7.01 -19.30
C ARG A 83 3.08 -6.43 -18.29
N PRO A 84 4.31 -6.99 -18.18
CA PRO A 84 5.39 -6.38 -17.40
C PRO A 84 5.52 -4.89 -17.70
N ASP A 85 5.57 -4.08 -16.63
CA ASP A 85 5.55 -2.62 -16.74
C ASP A 85 6.09 -1.98 -15.45
N THR A 86 6.38 -0.70 -15.52
CA THR A 86 6.77 0.12 -14.39
C THR A 86 5.70 1.18 -14.13
N PHE A 87 5.04 1.07 -12.98
CA PHE A 87 4.00 2.01 -12.55
C PHE A 87 4.59 3.07 -11.63
N LEU A 88 4.42 4.35 -11.96
CA LEU A 88 4.70 5.44 -11.03
C LEU A 88 3.67 5.43 -9.90
N ILE A 89 4.14 5.47 -8.65
CA ILE A 89 3.27 5.61 -7.47
C ILE A 89 3.01 7.10 -7.26
N THR A 90 1.81 7.55 -7.61
CA THR A 90 1.39 8.95 -7.53
C THR A 90 0.69 9.29 -6.21
N GLY A 91 0.41 8.29 -5.39
CA GLY A 91 -0.18 8.46 -4.06
C GLY A 91 -0.10 7.18 -3.25
N TYR A 92 0.07 7.35 -1.95
CA TYR A 92 0.17 6.26 -0.97
C TYR A 92 -0.55 6.70 0.31
N SER A 93 -1.55 5.95 0.72
CA SER A 93 -2.34 6.29 1.90
C SER A 93 -2.67 5.05 2.73
N SER A 94 -2.74 5.23 4.04
CA SER A 94 -3.15 4.18 4.99
C SER A 94 -4.52 4.52 5.53
N GLN A 95 -5.43 3.56 5.54
CA GLN A 95 -6.81 3.74 5.93
C GLN A 95 -7.31 2.56 6.77
N ARG A 96 -8.40 2.79 7.49
CA ARG A 96 -9.12 1.75 8.24
C ARG A 96 -10.62 2.04 8.18
N GLU A 97 -11.41 0.98 8.06
CA GLU A 97 -12.87 1.08 8.02
C GLU A 97 -13.53 -0.08 8.77
N TRP A 98 -14.74 0.13 9.25
CA TRP A 98 -15.55 -0.95 9.81
C TRP A 98 -16.13 -1.79 8.68
N VAL A 99 -15.89 -3.10 8.73
CA VAL A 99 -16.53 -4.07 7.84
C VAL A 99 -17.80 -4.61 8.50
N ASN A 100 -17.70 -4.98 9.78
CA ASN A 100 -18.82 -5.46 10.58
C ASN A 100 -18.69 -4.91 12.01
N TYR A 101 -19.41 -3.84 12.31
CA TYR A 101 -19.39 -3.22 13.64
C TYR A 101 -20.12 -4.10 14.66
N PRO A 102 -19.57 -4.31 15.87
CA PRO A 102 -18.26 -3.89 16.38
C PRO A 102 -17.14 -4.93 16.17
N TYR A 103 -17.34 -5.95 15.34
CA TYR A 103 -16.54 -7.17 15.32
C TYR A 103 -15.33 -7.13 14.42
N SER A 104 -15.39 -6.44 13.26
CA SER A 104 -14.30 -6.49 12.27
C SER A 104 -14.02 -5.13 11.67
N LYS A 105 -12.71 -4.81 11.57
CA LYS A 105 -12.16 -3.67 10.83
C LYS A 105 -11.25 -4.15 9.73
N ARG A 106 -11.31 -3.48 8.59
CA ARG A 106 -10.32 -3.59 7.53
C ARG A 106 -9.24 -2.54 7.73
N TYR A 107 -7.98 -2.97 7.62
CA TYR A 107 -6.79 -2.14 7.61
C TYR A 107 -6.16 -2.26 6.23
N TYR A 108 -6.00 -1.14 5.53
CA TYR A 108 -5.49 -1.21 4.15
C TYR A 108 -4.68 0.01 3.76
N LYS A 109 -3.83 -0.20 2.76
CA LYS A 109 -3.09 0.85 2.05
C LYS A 109 -3.52 0.89 0.60
N THR A 110 -3.63 2.10 0.08
CA THR A 110 -3.97 2.36 -1.32
C THR A 110 -2.78 2.97 -2.02
N LEU A 111 -2.36 2.34 -3.11
CA LEU A 111 -1.30 2.79 -4.01
C LEU A 111 -1.96 3.30 -5.29
N ARG A 112 -1.88 4.60 -5.56
CA ARG A 112 -2.34 5.18 -6.83
C ARG A 112 -1.26 4.97 -7.88
N LEU A 113 -1.58 4.19 -8.90
CA LEU A 113 -0.64 3.77 -9.94
C LEU A 113 -0.90 4.55 -11.23
N LYS A 114 0.19 4.91 -11.93
CA LYS A 114 0.15 5.47 -13.28
C LYS A 114 1.11 4.71 -14.16
N SER A 115 0.60 4.15 -15.28
CA SER A 115 1.38 3.56 -16.36
C SER A 115 1.44 4.52 -17.54
N GLU A 116 2.56 4.55 -18.26
CA GLU A 116 2.69 5.23 -19.55
C GLU A 116 2.33 4.33 -20.72
N HIS A 117 2.34 3.00 -20.51
CA HIS A 117 2.15 2.02 -21.57
C HIS A 117 0.78 1.33 -21.53
N GLN A 118 0.13 1.27 -20.37
CA GLN A 118 -1.13 0.57 -20.17
C GLN A 118 -2.19 1.48 -19.55
N SER A 119 -3.30 1.66 -20.25
CA SER A 119 -4.43 2.46 -19.80
C SER A 119 -5.37 1.67 -18.87
N GLY A 120 -6.20 2.38 -18.13
CA GLY A 120 -7.26 1.77 -17.32
C GLY A 120 -6.77 1.05 -16.06
N ILE A 121 -5.53 1.28 -15.61
CA ILE A 121 -5.02 0.80 -14.33
C ILE A 121 -5.66 1.66 -13.23
N LEU A 122 -6.26 1.00 -12.24
CA LEU A 122 -6.85 1.61 -11.07
C LEU A 122 -5.91 1.50 -9.85
N PRO A 123 -6.18 2.19 -8.74
CA PRO A 123 -5.37 2.06 -7.54
C PRO A 123 -5.32 0.61 -7.05
N MET A 124 -4.13 0.15 -6.68
CA MET A 124 -3.96 -1.11 -5.96
C MET A 124 -4.30 -0.92 -4.49
N VAL A 125 -5.05 -1.84 -3.92
CA VAL A 125 -5.43 -1.84 -2.50
C VAL A 125 -4.87 -3.09 -1.84
N CYS A 126 -4.02 -2.91 -0.83
CA CYS A 126 -3.42 -3.99 -0.05
C CYS A 126 -3.90 -3.92 1.39
N GLY A 127 -4.45 -5.00 1.92
CA GLY A 127 -4.98 -4.98 3.27
C GLY A 127 -5.51 -6.32 3.75
N TYR A 128 -6.02 -6.30 4.97
CA TYR A 128 -6.63 -7.43 5.65
C TYR A 128 -7.71 -6.97 6.63
N SER A 129 -8.52 -7.89 7.11
CA SER A 129 -9.54 -7.66 8.14
C SER A 129 -9.13 -8.33 9.45
N ASP A 130 -9.39 -7.67 10.58
CA ASP A 130 -9.10 -8.23 11.89
C ASP A 130 -10.05 -7.66 12.96
N TRP A 131 -10.00 -8.20 14.15
CA TRP A 131 -10.66 -7.65 15.32
C TRP A 131 -10.11 -6.26 15.64
N PRO A 132 -10.97 -5.31 16.06
CA PRO A 132 -10.58 -3.91 16.25
C PRO A 132 -9.43 -3.69 17.24
N TRP A 133 -9.25 -4.61 18.18
CA TRP A 133 -8.23 -4.52 19.23
C TRP A 133 -6.94 -5.29 18.93
N HIS A 134 -6.91 -6.11 17.87
CA HIS A 134 -5.72 -6.82 17.40
C HIS A 134 -5.12 -6.17 16.16
N GLY A 135 -5.99 -5.63 15.29
CA GLY A 135 -5.58 -5.12 14.00
C GLY A 135 -4.73 -3.85 14.09
N ARG A 136 -3.78 -3.73 13.19
CA ARG A 136 -2.87 -2.60 13.03
C ARG A 136 -2.74 -2.20 11.56
N PRO A 137 -2.22 -1.00 11.25
CA PRO A 137 -1.93 -0.63 9.87
C PRO A 137 -0.99 -1.64 9.20
N VAL A 138 -1.27 -1.95 7.94
CA VAL A 138 -0.43 -2.81 7.10
C VAL A 138 0.95 -2.17 6.93
N THR A 139 2.01 -2.95 7.04
CA THR A 139 3.39 -2.51 6.78
C THR A 139 3.74 -2.63 5.29
N GLN A 140 4.82 -1.97 4.88
CA GLN A 140 5.32 -2.09 3.51
C GLN A 140 5.89 -3.49 3.25
N ALA A 141 6.55 -4.09 4.25
CA ALA A 141 7.10 -5.45 4.15
C ALA A 141 5.99 -6.51 3.90
N GLU A 142 4.84 -6.38 4.58
CA GLU A 142 3.70 -7.28 4.35
C GLU A 142 3.09 -7.12 2.96
N ILE A 143 3.08 -5.91 2.40
CA ILE A 143 2.68 -5.69 1.01
C ILE A 143 3.65 -6.38 0.05
N GLU A 144 4.95 -6.25 0.27
CA GLU A 144 5.98 -6.90 -0.54
C GLU A 144 5.85 -8.43 -0.50
N GLU A 145 5.59 -9.00 0.68
CA GLU A 145 5.32 -10.44 0.86
C GLU A 145 4.06 -10.89 0.11
N ALA A 146 2.97 -10.13 0.21
CA ALA A 146 1.73 -10.46 -0.50
C ALA A 146 1.90 -10.43 -2.02
N LEU A 147 2.70 -9.51 -2.54
CA LEU A 147 2.98 -9.35 -3.97
C LEU A 147 3.99 -10.38 -4.50
N GLY A 148 4.93 -10.85 -3.64
CA GLY A 148 5.96 -11.81 -3.99
C GLY A 148 6.79 -11.39 -5.21
N ASP A 149 7.16 -12.38 -6.04
CA ASP A 149 7.99 -12.16 -7.24
C ASP A 149 7.25 -11.52 -8.42
N TYR A 150 5.94 -11.31 -8.31
CA TYR A 150 5.19 -10.61 -9.35
C TYR A 150 5.54 -9.14 -9.42
N PHE A 151 5.76 -8.51 -8.24
CA PHE A 151 6.06 -7.09 -8.17
C PHE A 151 7.27 -6.81 -7.28
N SER A 152 7.95 -5.72 -7.58
CA SER A 152 8.94 -5.13 -6.68
C SER A 152 8.78 -3.61 -6.60
N PHE A 153 9.23 -3.03 -5.49
CA PHE A 153 9.29 -1.58 -5.31
C PHE A 153 10.67 -1.05 -5.65
N ARG A 154 10.70 0.07 -6.39
CA ARG A 154 11.88 0.92 -6.54
C ARG A 154 11.61 2.22 -5.81
N PHE A 155 12.22 2.38 -4.64
CA PHE A 155 12.07 3.59 -3.85
C PHE A 155 12.92 4.71 -4.43
N ALA A 156 12.33 5.92 -4.55
CA ALA A 156 13.09 7.12 -4.86
C ALA A 156 14.05 7.42 -3.69
N ARG A 157 15.24 7.98 -4.01
CA ARG A 157 16.24 8.41 -3.03
C ARG A 157 16.02 9.85 -2.64
#